data_09d205bada5f3d31f9f4117f3fb95d7e
#
_entry.id   09d205bada5f3d31f9f4117f3fb95d7e
#
_cell.length_a   1.000
_cell.length_b   1.000
_cell.length_c   1.000
_cell.angle_alpha   90.00
_cell.angle_beta   90.00
_cell.angle_gamma   90.00
#
_symmetry.space_group_name_H-M   'P 1'
#
loop_
_entity.id
_entity.type
_entity.pdbx_description
1 polymer ?
#
loop_
_entity_poly.entity_id
_entity_poly.type
_entity_poly.pdbx_seq_one_letter_code
_entity_poly.pdbx_strand_id
1 'polypeptide(L)'
;GNRGRVAAHYDVPDNLACVVAGRRRFTLFPPGELPNLYIGPLDLTPAGQPISLVDLQDPDLERFPRFKEALKNALVAELEPGDAVFIPSMWWHHVEALDSFNVLVNYWWRQSPAWKGPAPSGPPRRRKGPCLQPGSVHARCD
;
A
#
# COMPACT_ATOMS: atom_id res chain seq x y z
N GLY A 1 -8.12 -0.34 -15.36
CA GLY A 1 -8.19 -1.75 -14.96
C GLY A 1 -9.62 -2.19 -14.69
N ASN A 2 -9.83 -3.47 -14.67
CA ASN A 2 -11.08 -4.11 -14.25
C ASN A 2 -10.98 -4.53 -12.77
N ARG A 3 -11.93 -5.32 -12.27
CA ARG A 3 -11.90 -5.88 -10.91
C ARG A 3 -10.65 -6.74 -10.71
N GLY A 4 -9.55 -6.12 -10.32
CA GLY A 4 -8.27 -6.75 -10.06
C GLY A 4 -7.91 -6.71 -8.58
N ARG A 5 -7.09 -7.68 -8.16
CA ARG A 5 -6.53 -7.76 -6.82
C ARG A 5 -5.02 -7.82 -6.90
N VAL A 6 -4.36 -7.18 -5.96
CA VAL A 6 -2.92 -7.30 -5.77
C VAL A 6 -2.70 -7.92 -4.40
N ALA A 7 -2.06 -9.09 -4.36
CA ALA A 7 -1.76 -9.79 -3.11
C ALA A 7 -0.97 -8.88 -2.16
N ALA A 8 -1.08 -9.12 -0.86
CA ALA A 8 -0.35 -8.34 0.12
C ALA A 8 1.15 -8.45 -0.11
N HIS A 9 1.80 -7.32 -0.35
CA HIS A 9 3.22 -7.14 -0.62
C HIS A 9 3.68 -5.84 0.03
N TYR A 10 4.97 -5.53 -0.02
CA TYR A 10 5.51 -4.24 0.39
C TYR A 10 6.32 -3.60 -0.73
N ASP A 11 6.37 -2.29 -0.73
CA ASP A 11 7.27 -1.50 -1.54
C ASP A 11 8.39 -0.89 -0.69
N VAL A 12 9.57 -0.73 -1.30
CA VAL A 12 10.70 -0.11 -0.62
C VAL A 12 10.58 1.43 -0.55
N PRO A 13 10.06 2.14 -1.59
CA PRO A 13 9.78 3.56 -1.48
C PRO A 13 8.52 3.84 -0.65
N ASP A 14 8.42 5.08 -0.17
CA ASP A 14 7.13 5.64 0.25
C ASP A 14 6.22 5.76 -0.98
N ASN A 15 4.92 5.60 -0.78
CA ASN A 15 3.94 5.59 -1.86
C ASN A 15 2.71 6.42 -1.47
N LEU A 16 2.30 7.34 -2.34
CA LEU A 16 1.00 8.00 -2.27
C LEU A 16 0.14 7.46 -3.41
N ALA A 17 -0.87 6.69 -3.05
CA ALA A 17 -1.81 6.09 -4.00
C ALA A 17 -3.08 6.94 -4.10
N CYS A 18 -3.32 7.56 -5.27
CA CYS A 18 -4.44 8.45 -5.54
C CYS A 18 -5.47 7.74 -6.43
N VAL A 19 -6.71 7.67 -5.99
CA VAL A 19 -7.81 7.11 -6.78
C VAL A 19 -8.37 8.18 -7.71
N VAL A 20 -8.31 7.90 -9.02
CA VAL A 20 -8.79 8.81 -10.06
C VAL A 20 -10.19 8.40 -10.54
N ALA A 21 -10.45 7.09 -10.62
CA ALA A 21 -11.77 6.57 -11.01
C ALA A 21 -12.02 5.20 -10.37
N GLY A 22 -13.28 4.92 -10.05
CA GLY A 22 -13.72 3.71 -9.37
C GLY A 22 -13.29 3.70 -7.90
N ARG A 23 -13.81 2.74 -7.13
CA ARG A 23 -13.50 2.60 -5.70
C ARG A 23 -12.47 1.51 -5.48
N ARG A 24 -11.61 1.70 -4.49
CA ARG A 24 -10.60 0.72 -4.08
C ARG A 24 -10.58 0.54 -2.57
N ARG A 25 -10.33 -0.70 -2.16
CA ARG A 25 -10.02 -1.03 -0.78
C ARG A 25 -8.54 -1.30 -0.64
N PHE A 26 -7.92 -0.64 0.32
CA PHE A 26 -6.56 -0.89 0.77
C PHE A 26 -6.61 -1.53 2.15
N THR A 27 -5.88 -2.62 2.30
CA THR A 27 -5.63 -3.25 3.61
C THR A 27 -4.15 -3.17 3.89
N LEU A 28 -3.77 -2.43 4.91
CA LEU A 28 -2.38 -2.15 5.28
C LEU A 28 -2.02 -2.91 6.55
N PHE A 29 -0.81 -3.46 6.59
CA PHE A 29 -0.27 -4.11 7.77
C PHE A 29 1.09 -3.50 8.11
N PRO A 30 1.34 -3.19 9.39
CA PRO A 30 2.65 -2.68 9.80
C PRO A 30 3.75 -3.73 9.56
N PRO A 31 5.01 -3.33 9.34
CA PRO A 31 6.13 -4.24 9.08
C PRO A 31 6.31 -5.34 10.14
N GLY A 32 5.92 -5.07 11.39
CA GLY A 32 5.97 -6.05 12.49
C GLY A 32 5.08 -7.27 12.29
N GLU A 33 4.09 -7.20 11.39
CA GLU A 33 3.19 -8.32 11.08
C GLU A 33 3.79 -9.35 10.12
N LEU A 34 4.99 -9.14 9.63
CA LEU A 34 5.69 -10.08 8.72
C LEU A 34 5.55 -11.57 9.13
N PRO A 35 5.74 -11.95 10.42
CA PRO A 35 5.60 -13.35 10.83
C PRO A 35 4.20 -13.92 10.70
N ASN A 36 3.17 -13.04 10.65
CA ASN A 36 1.75 -13.38 10.62
C ASN A 36 1.16 -13.38 9.21
N LEU A 37 1.93 -12.87 8.21
CA LEU A 37 1.47 -12.71 6.83
C LEU A 37 1.78 -13.92 5.93
N TYR A 38 2.50 -14.94 6.43
CA TYR A 38 2.81 -16.16 5.67
C TYR A 38 3.38 -15.88 4.28
N ILE A 39 4.56 -15.28 4.26
CA ILE A 39 5.20 -14.87 3.01
C ILE A 39 5.64 -16.09 2.21
N GLY A 40 5.31 -16.08 0.93
CA GLY A 40 5.66 -17.12 -0.03
C GLY A 40 7.11 -17.05 -0.49
N PRO A 41 7.52 -17.96 -1.40
CA PRO A 41 8.84 -17.95 -2.00
C PRO A 41 9.14 -16.64 -2.69
N LEU A 42 10.37 -16.12 -2.52
CA LEU A 42 10.79 -14.81 -3.04
C LEU A 42 11.03 -14.81 -4.56
N ASP A 43 11.16 -15.96 -5.17
CA ASP A 43 11.80 -16.10 -6.49
C ASP A 43 10.82 -16.08 -7.67
N LEU A 44 9.51 -16.03 -7.48
CA LEU A 44 8.57 -16.35 -8.56
C LEU A 44 7.40 -15.37 -8.72
N THR A 45 7.50 -14.16 -8.18
CA THR A 45 6.47 -13.15 -8.47
C THR A 45 6.84 -12.34 -9.72
N PRO A 46 5.87 -11.96 -10.58
CA PRO A 46 6.15 -11.19 -11.80
C PRO A 46 6.90 -9.88 -11.56
N ALA A 47 6.74 -9.27 -10.37
CA ALA A 47 7.40 -8.03 -9.99
C ALA A 47 8.64 -8.25 -9.10
N GLY A 48 9.00 -9.50 -8.77
CA GLY A 48 10.13 -9.83 -7.90
C GLY A 48 9.92 -9.47 -6.43
N GLN A 49 8.70 -9.13 -6.02
CA GLN A 49 8.36 -8.77 -4.64
C GLN A 49 7.83 -9.96 -3.87
N PRO A 50 8.16 -10.08 -2.56
CA PRO A 50 7.54 -11.08 -1.71
C PRO A 50 6.05 -10.79 -1.53
N ILE A 51 5.23 -11.82 -1.58
CA ILE A 51 3.78 -11.73 -1.39
C ILE A 51 3.32 -12.65 -0.28
N SER A 52 2.22 -12.27 0.38
CA SER A 52 1.50 -13.16 1.29
C SER A 52 0.84 -14.30 0.52
N LEU A 53 0.86 -15.50 1.09
CA LEU A 53 0.14 -16.68 0.57
C LEU A 53 -1.34 -16.69 0.98
N VAL A 54 -1.74 -15.78 1.85
CA VAL A 54 -3.13 -15.71 2.35
C VAL A 54 -3.99 -14.95 1.35
N ASP A 55 -5.11 -15.54 0.93
CA ASP A 55 -6.15 -14.80 0.23
C ASP A 55 -6.92 -13.94 1.24
N LEU A 56 -6.82 -12.62 1.13
CA LEU A 56 -7.45 -11.71 2.08
C LEU A 56 -8.98 -11.64 1.96
N GLN A 57 -9.56 -12.08 0.85
CA GLN A 57 -11.01 -12.11 0.68
C GLN A 57 -11.65 -13.33 1.36
N ASP A 58 -10.94 -14.45 1.36
CA ASP A 58 -11.39 -15.71 1.98
C ASP A 58 -10.21 -16.38 2.68
N PRO A 59 -9.77 -15.83 3.83
CA PRO A 59 -8.59 -16.31 4.51
C PRO A 59 -8.83 -17.67 5.16
N ASP A 60 -8.09 -18.68 4.69
CA ASP A 60 -8.06 -20.00 5.33
C ASP A 60 -7.33 -19.92 6.69
N LEU A 61 -8.09 -19.65 7.73
CA LEU A 61 -7.55 -19.46 9.08
C LEU A 61 -7.21 -20.79 9.79
N GLU A 62 -7.57 -21.94 9.21
CA GLU A 62 -7.10 -23.23 9.67
C GLU A 62 -5.68 -23.48 9.18
N ARG A 63 -5.43 -23.19 7.91
CA ARG A 63 -4.09 -23.29 7.28
C ARG A 63 -3.16 -22.17 7.74
N PHE A 64 -3.69 -20.95 7.99
CA PHE A 64 -2.93 -19.76 8.32
C PHE A 64 -3.39 -19.14 9.67
N PRO A 65 -3.28 -19.85 10.81
CA PRO A 65 -3.90 -19.43 12.07
C PRO A 65 -3.36 -18.11 12.63
N ARG A 66 -2.07 -17.78 12.41
CA ARG A 66 -1.49 -16.52 12.88
C ARG A 66 -1.99 -15.30 12.10
N PHE A 67 -2.59 -15.50 10.92
CA PHE A 67 -3.15 -14.39 10.15
C PHE A 67 -4.27 -13.65 10.89
N LYS A 68 -4.93 -14.31 11.86
CA LYS A 68 -5.87 -13.66 12.80
C LYS A 68 -5.25 -12.50 13.57
N GLU A 69 -3.97 -12.62 13.93
CA GLU A 69 -3.25 -11.55 14.63
C GLU A 69 -2.95 -10.38 13.69
N ALA A 70 -2.52 -10.66 12.46
CA ALA A 70 -2.33 -9.62 11.47
C ALA A 70 -3.62 -8.83 11.20
N LEU A 71 -4.77 -9.50 11.12
CA LEU A 71 -6.08 -8.85 10.92
C LEU A 71 -6.44 -7.88 12.05
N LYS A 72 -6.03 -8.13 13.29
CA LYS A 72 -6.31 -7.22 14.43
C LYS A 72 -5.57 -5.88 14.30
N ASN A 73 -4.41 -5.91 13.65
CA ASN A 73 -3.55 -4.75 13.45
C ASN A 73 -3.65 -4.15 12.04
N ALA A 74 -4.55 -4.70 11.22
CA ALA A 74 -4.78 -4.20 9.88
C ALA A 74 -5.48 -2.84 9.88
N LEU A 75 -5.02 -1.94 9.02
CA LEU A 75 -5.71 -0.69 8.71
C LEU A 75 -6.41 -0.85 7.37
N VAL A 76 -7.72 -0.61 7.35
CA VAL A 76 -8.53 -0.75 6.13
C VAL A 76 -9.06 0.62 5.73
N ALA A 77 -8.86 0.99 4.46
CA ALA A 77 -9.41 2.19 3.86
C ALA A 77 -10.12 1.85 2.55
N GLU A 78 -11.37 2.28 2.42
CA GLU A 78 -12.06 2.32 1.13
C GLU A 78 -11.98 3.74 0.58
N LEU A 79 -11.46 3.85 -0.63
CA LEU A 79 -11.18 5.12 -1.29
C LEU A 79 -12.07 5.30 -2.51
N GLU A 80 -12.58 6.52 -2.67
CA GLU A 80 -13.36 6.98 -3.80
C GLU A 80 -12.51 7.89 -4.72
N PRO A 81 -12.98 8.23 -5.94
CA PRO A 81 -12.28 9.20 -6.77
C PRO A 81 -12.05 10.54 -6.06
N GLY A 82 -10.80 11.01 -6.06
CA GLY A 82 -10.33 12.17 -5.32
C GLY A 82 -9.68 11.87 -3.97
N ASP A 83 -9.80 10.63 -3.47
CA ASP A 83 -9.12 10.21 -2.25
C ASP A 83 -7.70 9.70 -2.53
N ALA A 84 -6.85 9.77 -1.51
CA ALA A 84 -5.52 9.22 -1.54
C ALA A 84 -5.15 8.54 -0.22
N VAL A 85 -4.32 7.50 -0.30
CA VAL A 85 -3.72 6.84 0.86
C VAL A 85 -2.20 6.95 0.80
N PHE A 86 -1.61 7.32 1.92
CA PHE A 86 -0.17 7.25 2.11
C PHE A 86 0.22 5.89 2.67
N ILE A 87 1.11 5.20 1.97
CA ILE A 87 1.67 3.90 2.34
C ILE A 87 3.14 4.12 2.66
N PRO A 88 3.55 4.06 3.94
CA PRO A 88 4.96 4.22 4.30
C PRO A 88 5.81 3.09 3.71
N SER A 89 7.08 3.37 3.47
CA SER A 89 8.09 2.38 3.09
C SER A 89 7.99 1.11 3.96
N MET A 90 8.09 -0.06 3.34
CA MET A 90 8.05 -1.38 3.98
C MET A 90 6.71 -1.79 4.62
N TRP A 91 5.66 -0.98 4.52
CA TRP A 91 4.33 -1.40 4.95
C TRP A 91 3.74 -2.39 3.96
N TRP A 92 3.23 -3.50 4.49
CA TRP A 92 2.52 -4.48 3.69
C TRP A 92 1.16 -3.93 3.29
N HIS A 93 0.79 -4.14 2.03
CA HIS A 93 -0.50 -3.67 1.55
C HIS A 93 -1.11 -4.61 0.51
N HIS A 94 -2.40 -4.86 0.69
CA HIS A 94 -3.27 -5.52 -0.28
C HIS A 94 -4.17 -4.47 -0.90
N VAL A 95 -4.39 -4.56 -2.21
CA VAL A 95 -5.23 -3.60 -2.95
C VAL A 95 -6.28 -4.35 -3.74
N GLU A 96 -7.51 -3.92 -3.59
CA GLU A 96 -8.67 -4.51 -4.24
C GLU A 96 -9.47 -3.44 -4.99
N ALA A 97 -9.75 -3.69 -6.26
CA ALA A 97 -10.64 -2.86 -7.06
C ALA A 97 -12.10 -3.28 -6.79
N LEU A 98 -12.92 -2.36 -6.29
CA LEU A 98 -14.32 -2.64 -5.94
C LEU A 98 -15.27 -2.46 -7.12
N ASP A 99 -14.93 -1.60 -8.08
CA ASP A 99 -15.72 -1.33 -9.27
C ASP A 99 -15.11 -1.99 -10.52
N SER A 100 -15.89 -2.08 -11.59
CA SER A 100 -15.46 -2.71 -12.84
C SER A 100 -14.46 -1.90 -13.64
N PHE A 101 -14.45 -0.57 -13.45
CA PHE A 101 -13.48 0.35 -14.04
C PHE A 101 -12.76 1.12 -12.95
N ASN A 102 -11.43 1.08 -12.98
CA ASN A 102 -10.61 1.70 -11.95
C ASN A 102 -9.36 2.33 -12.54
N VAL A 103 -9.04 3.54 -12.06
CA VAL A 103 -7.77 4.23 -12.35
C VAL A 103 -7.13 4.64 -11.04
N LEU A 104 -5.89 4.24 -10.85
CA LEU A 104 -5.05 4.58 -9.71
C LEU A 104 -3.75 5.20 -10.21
N VAL A 105 -3.29 6.25 -9.57
CA VAL A 105 -1.99 6.88 -9.82
C VAL A 105 -1.16 6.80 -8.55
N ASN A 106 0.02 6.20 -8.66
CA ASN A 106 0.96 6.08 -7.55
C ASN A 106 2.11 7.06 -7.73
N TYR A 107 2.47 7.74 -6.65
CA TYR A 107 3.66 8.57 -6.56
C TYR A 107 4.62 7.91 -5.58
N TRP A 108 5.75 7.44 -6.07
CA TRP A 108 6.80 6.81 -5.27
C TRP A 108 7.99 7.73 -5.09
N TRP A 109 8.51 7.81 -3.87
CA TRP A 109 9.74 8.55 -3.57
C TRP A 109 10.53 7.88 -2.46
N ARG A 110 11.80 8.22 -2.38
CA ARG A 110 12.69 7.82 -1.31
C ARG A 110 13.42 9.03 -0.77
N GLN A 111 13.58 9.11 0.53
CA GLN A 111 14.54 10.02 1.12
C GLN A 111 15.93 9.41 0.94
N SER A 112 16.71 9.97 0.03
CA SER A 112 18.13 9.59 -0.12
C SER A 112 18.95 10.34 0.91
N PRO A 113 19.87 9.66 1.64
CA PRO A 113 20.83 10.35 2.50
C PRO A 113 21.65 11.38 1.69
N ALA A 114 21.97 12.51 2.31
CA ALA A 114 22.68 13.61 1.64
C ALA A 114 23.99 13.18 0.96
N TRP A 115 24.68 12.15 1.47
CA TRP A 115 25.92 11.60 0.90
C TRP A 115 25.73 10.85 -0.43
N LYS A 116 24.49 10.51 -0.82
CA LYS A 116 24.20 9.91 -2.14
C LYS A 116 23.99 10.94 -3.25
N GLY A 117 24.20 12.21 -2.94
CA GLY A 117 23.98 13.31 -3.86
C GLY A 117 22.54 13.80 -3.93
N PRO A 118 22.28 14.96 -4.53
CA PRO A 118 20.93 15.45 -4.70
C PRO A 118 20.14 14.49 -5.60
N ALA A 119 18.87 14.23 -5.24
CA ALA A 119 17.95 13.62 -6.16
C ALA A 119 17.97 14.43 -7.48
N PRO A 120 17.83 13.77 -8.66
CA PRO A 120 17.83 14.49 -9.94
C PRO A 120 16.86 15.66 -9.87
N SER A 121 17.39 16.83 -10.10
CA SER A 121 16.84 18.11 -9.74
C SER A 121 15.58 18.52 -10.49
N GLY A 122 14.49 18.65 -9.71
CA GLY A 122 13.53 19.73 -9.94
C GLY A 122 13.51 20.61 -8.69
N PRO A 123 13.32 21.92 -8.79
CA PRO A 123 13.26 22.78 -7.62
C PRO A 123 12.14 22.33 -6.70
N PRO A 124 12.34 22.36 -5.35
CA PRO A 124 11.28 21.99 -4.42
C PRO A 124 10.10 22.95 -4.61
N ARG A 125 9.05 22.46 -5.22
CA ARG A 125 7.80 23.20 -5.19
C ARG A 125 7.32 23.20 -3.74
N ARG A 126 7.41 24.34 -3.08
CA ARG A 126 6.76 24.59 -1.79
C ARG A 126 5.26 24.33 -1.98
N ARG A 127 4.80 23.15 -1.62
CA ARG A 127 3.39 22.88 -1.44
C ARG A 127 2.98 23.48 -0.09
N LYS A 128 2.19 24.54 -0.12
CA LYS A 128 1.35 24.94 1.00
C LYS A 128 0.17 23.96 1.00
N GLY A 129 0.26 22.89 1.75
CA GLY A 129 -0.83 21.97 2.02
C GLY A 129 -0.84 21.60 3.50
N PRO A 130 -2.00 21.26 4.08
CA PRO A 130 -2.07 20.93 5.49
C PRO A 130 -1.16 19.74 5.79
N CYS A 131 -0.39 19.88 6.85
CA CYS A 131 0.50 18.86 7.38
C CYS A 131 -0.35 17.66 7.79
N LEU A 132 -0.16 16.50 7.16
CA LEU A 132 -0.76 15.25 7.61
C LEU A 132 -0.29 14.97 9.04
N GLN A 133 -1.22 14.86 9.97
CA GLN A 133 -0.90 14.48 11.34
C GLN A 133 -0.44 13.01 11.38
N PRO A 134 0.54 12.66 12.22
CA PRO A 134 0.92 11.27 12.44
C PRO A 134 -0.31 10.45 12.87
N GLY A 135 -0.67 9.44 12.10
CA GLY A 135 -1.81 8.56 12.37
C GLY A 135 -2.97 8.62 11.38
N SER A 136 -3.01 9.55 10.42
CA SER A 136 -4.02 9.51 9.36
C SER A 136 -3.50 8.77 8.12
N VAL A 137 -4.22 7.76 7.70
CA VAL A 137 -3.92 6.98 6.47
C VAL A 137 -4.72 7.48 5.26
N HIS A 138 -5.56 8.51 5.43
CA HIS A 138 -6.51 8.99 4.44
C HIS A 138 -6.43 10.52 4.25
N ALA A 139 -6.42 10.97 3.01
CA ALA A 139 -6.52 12.39 2.63
C ALA A 139 -7.30 12.52 1.32
N ARG A 140 -8.06 13.60 1.15
CA ARG A 140 -8.66 13.96 -0.14
C ARG A 140 -7.67 14.76 -0.97
N CYS A 141 -7.67 14.51 -2.27
CA CYS A 141 -6.97 15.30 -3.28
C CYS A 141 -7.99 16.30 -3.85
N ASP A 142 -7.93 17.56 -3.41
CA ASP A 142 -8.68 18.68 -4.00
C ASP A 142 -7.94 19.23 -5.23
#